data_c418c131f9f0bbf12e1bbe20409bed98
#
_entry.id   c418c131f9f0bbf12e1bbe20409bed98
#
_cell.length_a   1.000
_cell.length_b   1.000
_cell.length_c   1.000
_cell.angle_alpha   90.00
_cell.angle_beta   90.00
_cell.angle_gamma   90.00
#
_symmetry.space_group_name_H-M   'P 1'
#
loop_
_entity.id
_entity.type
_entity.pdbx_description
1 polymer ?
#
loop_
_entity_poly.entity_id
_entity_poly.type
_entity_poly.pdbx_seq_one_letter_code
_entity_poly.pdbx_strand_id
1 'polypeptide(L)'
;VETVPTTIEMNIINATIECIERYGVQGTTNRKIAEMAGVNNAAINYYFRSKDALIRRCMQITLENAFDFKDFENLPGDTARQRCAAIFNDLILGGLNYPGLTRSHFYELLAEGKYDSLAVEKLNKFVEDLAKDMQARGVDLDPQELQLACVQITTTVLMTILAPRLFAAQFGIDIGDEKTRQGFVQRLVERLL
;
A
#
# COMPACT_ATOMS: atom_id res chain seq x y z
N VAL A 1 -7.59 17.95 17.30
CA VAL A 1 -8.76 18.15 16.42
C VAL A 1 -8.17 18.22 15.00
N GLU A 2 -8.28 17.13 14.25
CA GLU A 2 -7.95 17.14 12.82
C GLU A 2 -9.00 18.00 12.10
N THR A 3 -8.56 19.14 11.60
CA THR A 3 -9.41 20.00 10.77
C THR A 3 -9.57 19.34 9.41
N VAL A 4 -10.80 19.27 8.89
CA VAL A 4 -11.08 18.78 7.54
C VAL A 4 -10.26 19.65 6.54
N PRO A 5 -9.47 19.04 5.67
CA PRO A 5 -8.63 19.78 4.72
C PRO A 5 -9.49 20.68 3.81
N THR A 6 -9.01 21.87 3.53
CA THR A 6 -9.66 22.76 2.54
C THR A 6 -9.53 22.19 1.13
N THR A 7 -10.36 22.62 0.19
CA THR A 7 -10.26 22.20 -1.22
C THR A 7 -8.86 22.43 -1.81
N ILE A 8 -8.22 23.55 -1.48
CA ILE A 8 -6.86 23.89 -1.94
C ILE A 8 -5.84 22.93 -1.33
N GLU A 9 -5.95 22.64 -0.04
CA GLU A 9 -5.08 21.71 0.68
C GLU A 9 -5.15 20.30 0.07
N MET A 10 -6.37 19.82 -0.19
CA MET A 10 -6.57 18.53 -0.88
C MET A 10 -5.97 18.50 -2.29
N ASN A 11 -6.11 19.59 -3.06
CA ASN A 11 -5.50 19.69 -4.38
C ASN A 11 -3.98 19.61 -4.31
N ILE A 12 -3.35 20.25 -3.31
CA ILE A 12 -1.91 20.18 -3.10
C ILE A 12 -1.48 18.76 -2.69
N ILE A 13 -2.24 18.09 -1.80
CA ILE A 13 -1.98 16.70 -1.41
C ILE A 13 -2.05 15.77 -2.63
N ASN A 14 -3.13 15.83 -3.40
CA ASN A 14 -3.31 14.98 -4.57
C ASN A 14 -2.23 15.20 -5.63
N ALA A 15 -1.90 16.46 -5.92
CA ALA A 15 -0.80 16.81 -6.83
C ALA A 15 0.56 16.30 -6.32
N THR A 16 0.78 16.31 -5.00
CA THR A 16 2.01 15.78 -4.41
C THR A 16 2.09 14.26 -4.54
N ILE A 17 1.00 13.54 -4.29
CA ILE A 17 0.91 12.07 -4.48
C ILE A 17 1.20 11.74 -5.94
N GLU A 18 0.63 12.46 -6.89
CA GLU A 18 0.90 12.26 -8.31
C GLU A 18 2.35 12.59 -8.70
N CYS A 19 2.96 13.63 -8.10
CA CYS A 19 4.39 13.91 -8.26
C CYS A 19 5.26 12.78 -7.74
N ILE A 20 4.94 12.21 -6.57
CA ILE A 20 5.68 11.08 -5.99
C ILE A 20 5.54 9.86 -6.88
N GLU A 21 4.34 9.57 -7.38
CA GLU A 21 4.10 8.47 -8.32
C GLU A 21 4.99 8.58 -9.57
N ARG A 22 5.03 9.77 -10.18
CA ARG A 22 5.75 9.98 -11.45
C ARG A 22 7.27 10.12 -11.30
N TYR A 23 7.73 10.77 -10.24
CA TYR A 23 9.12 11.22 -10.12
C TYR A 23 9.85 10.69 -8.89
N GLY A 24 9.17 9.93 -8.02
CA GLY A 24 9.65 9.54 -6.71
C GLY A 24 9.74 10.72 -5.73
N VAL A 25 10.03 10.43 -4.46
CA VAL A 25 10.15 11.45 -3.40
C VAL A 25 11.25 12.47 -3.73
N GLN A 26 12.42 12.00 -4.18
CA GLN A 26 13.57 12.89 -4.48
C GLN A 26 13.31 13.77 -5.70
N GLY A 27 12.59 13.28 -6.71
CA GLY A 27 12.25 14.02 -7.91
C GLY A 27 11.06 14.99 -7.74
N THR A 28 10.37 14.94 -6.61
CA THR A 28 9.24 15.81 -6.27
C THR A 28 9.73 17.17 -5.77
N THR A 29 9.35 18.24 -6.45
CA THR A 29 9.76 19.63 -6.13
C THR A 29 8.55 20.52 -5.93
N ASN A 30 8.68 21.60 -5.12
CA ASN A 30 7.60 22.58 -4.93
C ASN A 30 7.07 23.14 -6.26
N ARG A 31 7.95 23.37 -7.24
CA ARG A 31 7.56 23.85 -8.55
C ARG A 31 6.62 22.87 -9.27
N LYS A 32 6.98 21.58 -9.30
CA LYS A 32 6.14 20.54 -9.95
C LYS A 32 4.80 20.38 -9.23
N ILE A 33 4.82 20.39 -7.88
CA ILE A 33 3.59 20.31 -7.09
C ILE A 33 2.69 21.50 -7.37
N ALA A 34 3.24 22.73 -7.34
CA ALA A 34 2.49 23.96 -7.58
C ALA A 34 1.86 23.98 -8.98
N GLU A 35 2.63 23.60 -10.01
CA GLU A 35 2.19 23.49 -11.39
C GLU A 35 1.03 22.48 -11.53
N MET A 36 1.17 21.31 -10.92
CA MET A 36 0.17 20.24 -10.99
C MET A 36 -1.09 20.56 -10.17
N ALA A 37 -0.95 21.24 -9.02
CA ALA A 37 -2.06 21.65 -8.15
C ALA A 37 -2.78 22.91 -8.66
N GLY A 38 -2.22 23.62 -9.64
CA GLY A 38 -2.76 24.91 -10.11
C GLY A 38 -2.64 26.03 -9.07
N VAL A 39 -1.59 26.00 -8.21
CA VAL A 39 -1.35 27.00 -7.17
C VAL A 39 0.05 27.62 -7.30
N ASN A 40 0.32 28.68 -6.54
CA ASN A 40 1.69 29.21 -6.43
C ASN A 40 2.48 28.55 -5.28
N ASN A 41 3.81 28.68 -5.32
CA ASN A 41 4.68 28.10 -4.27
C ASN A 41 4.40 28.64 -2.87
N ALA A 42 3.88 29.87 -2.75
CA ALA A 42 3.55 30.45 -1.45
C ALA A 42 2.40 29.72 -0.77
N ALA A 43 1.42 29.22 -1.55
CA ALA A 43 0.32 28.42 -1.03
C ALA A 43 0.83 27.12 -0.38
N ILE A 44 1.78 26.43 -1.02
CA ILE A 44 2.37 25.19 -0.43
C ILE A 44 3.02 25.49 0.93
N ASN A 45 3.81 26.54 1.02
CA ASN A 45 4.46 26.92 2.28
C ASN A 45 3.44 27.40 3.34
N TYR A 46 2.35 28.04 2.92
CA TYR A 46 1.29 28.49 3.82
C TYR A 46 0.58 27.29 4.48
N TYR A 47 0.19 26.28 3.71
CA TYR A 47 -0.55 25.12 4.22
C TYR A 47 0.36 24.09 4.92
N PHE A 48 1.57 23.87 4.42
CA PHE A 48 2.38 22.71 4.87
C PHE A 48 3.73 23.11 5.48
N ARG A 49 4.07 24.40 5.53
CA ARG A 49 5.34 24.97 6.08
C ARG A 49 6.60 24.55 5.33
N SER A 50 6.70 23.29 4.87
CA SER A 50 7.84 22.80 4.08
C SER A 50 7.41 21.66 3.15
N LYS A 51 8.21 21.47 2.08
CA LYS A 51 8.05 20.32 1.17
C LYS A 51 8.12 18.99 1.91
N ASP A 52 9.04 18.85 2.86
CA ASP A 52 9.24 17.61 3.58
C ASP A 52 8.06 17.28 4.51
N ALA A 53 7.46 18.31 5.12
CA ALA A 53 6.22 18.11 5.90
C ALA A 53 5.05 17.69 5.02
N LEU A 54 4.91 18.29 3.83
CA LEU A 54 3.90 17.91 2.85
C LEU A 54 4.11 16.47 2.38
N ILE A 55 5.32 16.08 1.99
CA ILE A 55 5.63 14.70 1.55
C ILE A 55 5.33 13.72 2.67
N ARG A 56 5.78 13.97 3.91
CA ARG A 56 5.45 13.09 5.05
C ARG A 56 3.94 12.92 5.24
N ARG A 57 3.16 14.02 5.14
CA ARG A 57 1.70 13.97 5.27
C ARG A 57 1.08 13.12 4.14
N CYS A 58 1.52 13.28 2.90
CA CYS A 58 1.05 12.47 1.77
C CYS A 58 1.39 10.99 1.96
N MET A 59 2.61 10.67 2.35
CA MET A 59 3.05 9.30 2.61
C MET A 59 2.25 8.66 3.75
N GLN A 60 1.98 9.43 4.81
CA GLN A 60 1.13 8.96 5.92
C GLN A 60 -0.28 8.64 5.44
N ILE A 61 -0.96 9.57 4.76
CA ILE A 61 -2.33 9.39 4.26
C ILE A 61 -2.43 8.17 3.35
N THR A 62 -1.49 8.01 2.42
CA THR A 62 -1.54 6.91 1.45
C THR A 62 -1.26 5.55 2.09
N LEU A 63 -0.43 5.47 3.14
CA LEU A 63 -0.24 4.24 3.92
C LEU A 63 -1.44 3.93 4.80
N GLU A 64 -2.02 4.93 5.44
CA GLU A 64 -3.24 4.76 6.24
C GLU A 64 -4.36 4.20 5.37
N ASN A 65 -4.59 4.77 4.18
CA ASN A 65 -5.60 4.28 3.24
C ASN A 65 -5.29 2.87 2.72
N ALA A 66 -4.02 2.54 2.44
CA ALA A 66 -3.65 1.23 1.91
C ALA A 66 -3.86 0.07 2.92
N PHE A 67 -3.73 0.35 4.22
CA PHE A 67 -3.80 -0.65 5.28
C PHE A 67 -4.95 -0.44 6.26
N ASP A 68 -5.97 0.38 5.93
CA ASP A 68 -7.16 0.51 6.77
C ASP A 68 -8.06 -0.72 6.62
N PHE A 69 -8.14 -1.53 7.68
CA PHE A 69 -8.97 -2.73 7.72
C PHE A 69 -10.47 -2.44 7.52
N LYS A 70 -10.93 -1.21 7.77
CA LYS A 70 -12.32 -0.80 7.51
C LYS A 70 -12.66 -0.81 6.03
N ASP A 71 -11.71 -0.45 5.17
CA ASP A 71 -11.90 -0.48 3.73
C ASP A 71 -12.08 -1.91 3.20
N PHE A 72 -11.56 -2.90 3.94
CA PHE A 72 -11.73 -4.31 3.60
C PHE A 72 -13.03 -4.93 4.12
N GLU A 73 -13.79 -4.27 5.01
CA GLU A 73 -15.03 -4.83 5.58
C GLU A 73 -16.06 -5.20 4.51
N ASN A 74 -16.10 -4.43 3.42
CA ASN A 74 -17.04 -4.61 2.32
C ASN A 74 -16.52 -5.52 1.21
N LEU A 75 -15.30 -6.06 1.31
CA LEU A 75 -14.78 -6.98 0.31
C LEU A 75 -15.54 -8.33 0.35
N PRO A 76 -15.75 -8.95 -0.83
CA PRO A 76 -16.51 -10.21 -0.93
C PRO A 76 -15.73 -11.36 -0.28
N GLY A 77 -16.48 -12.34 0.22
CA GLY A 77 -15.93 -13.60 0.73
C GLY A 77 -16.74 -14.17 1.88
N ASP A 78 -17.37 -15.33 1.63
CA ASP A 78 -18.18 -16.05 2.62
C ASP A 78 -17.32 -16.84 3.61
N THR A 79 -16.09 -17.18 3.21
CA THR A 79 -15.12 -17.90 4.04
C THR A 79 -13.90 -17.04 4.35
N ALA A 80 -13.18 -17.40 5.43
CA ALA A 80 -11.95 -16.72 5.80
C ALA A 80 -10.93 -16.70 4.64
N ARG A 81 -10.76 -17.80 3.92
CA ARG A 81 -9.85 -17.89 2.76
C ARG A 81 -10.26 -16.98 1.61
N GLN A 82 -11.56 -16.96 1.26
CA GLN A 82 -12.07 -16.07 0.21
C GLN A 82 -11.86 -14.60 0.57
N ARG A 83 -12.14 -14.23 1.82
CA ARG A 83 -11.90 -12.88 2.31
C ARG A 83 -10.42 -12.52 2.29
N CYS A 84 -9.54 -13.38 2.77
CA CYS A 84 -8.10 -13.19 2.70
C CYS A 84 -7.64 -12.96 1.24
N ALA A 85 -8.12 -13.78 0.32
CA ALA A 85 -7.82 -13.64 -1.10
C ALA A 85 -8.34 -12.31 -1.67
N ALA A 86 -9.53 -11.85 -1.28
CA ALA A 86 -10.08 -10.56 -1.70
C ALA A 86 -9.23 -9.39 -1.20
N ILE A 87 -8.82 -9.39 0.08
CA ILE A 87 -7.94 -8.38 0.67
C ILE A 87 -6.62 -8.29 -0.13
N PHE A 88 -5.97 -9.41 -0.37
CA PHE A 88 -4.70 -9.38 -1.09
C PHE A 88 -4.82 -9.05 -2.58
N ASN A 89 -5.93 -9.41 -3.24
CA ASN A 89 -6.20 -8.96 -4.60
C ASN A 89 -6.37 -7.43 -4.67
N ASP A 90 -7.07 -6.84 -3.70
CA ASP A 90 -7.26 -5.40 -3.61
C ASP A 90 -5.93 -4.66 -3.36
N LEU A 91 -5.12 -5.15 -2.42
CA LEU A 91 -3.78 -4.63 -2.14
C LEU A 91 -2.85 -4.69 -3.37
N ILE A 92 -2.85 -5.80 -4.10
CA ILE A 92 -2.06 -5.91 -5.34
C ILE A 92 -2.54 -4.89 -6.36
N LEU A 93 -3.85 -4.76 -6.55
CA LEU A 93 -4.41 -3.81 -7.50
C LEU A 93 -4.05 -2.37 -7.16
N GLY A 94 -4.17 -1.99 -5.88
CA GLY A 94 -3.74 -0.68 -5.38
C GLY A 94 -2.26 -0.42 -5.66
N GLY A 95 -1.39 -1.37 -5.34
CA GLY A 95 0.04 -1.25 -5.59
C GLY A 95 0.43 -1.21 -7.07
N LEU A 96 -0.29 -1.92 -7.93
CA LEU A 96 -0.11 -1.89 -9.39
C LEU A 96 -0.58 -0.58 -10.02
N ASN A 97 -1.60 0.06 -9.45
CA ASN A 97 -2.10 1.35 -9.91
C ASN A 97 -1.16 2.50 -9.52
N TYR A 98 -0.39 2.37 -8.44
CA TYR A 98 0.53 3.38 -7.93
C TYR A 98 1.93 2.81 -7.65
N PRO A 99 2.64 2.30 -8.69
CA PRO A 99 3.91 1.59 -8.49
C PRO A 99 5.05 2.50 -8.02
N GLY A 100 5.05 3.78 -8.40
CA GLY A 100 6.05 4.75 -7.96
C GLY A 100 5.89 5.12 -6.49
N LEU A 101 4.65 5.33 -6.06
CA LEU A 101 4.29 5.59 -4.67
C LEU A 101 4.63 4.37 -3.79
N THR A 102 4.25 3.17 -4.23
CA THR A 102 4.55 1.93 -3.50
C THR A 102 6.06 1.74 -3.31
N ARG A 103 6.87 1.90 -4.36
CA ARG A 103 8.34 1.85 -4.22
C ARG A 103 8.87 2.93 -3.28
N SER A 104 8.26 4.12 -3.29
CA SER A 104 8.67 5.21 -2.40
C SER A 104 8.42 4.89 -0.93
N HIS A 105 7.33 4.19 -0.60
CA HIS A 105 7.05 3.74 0.77
C HIS A 105 8.08 2.77 1.33
N PHE A 106 8.57 1.86 0.49
CA PHE A 106 9.53 0.83 0.90
C PHE A 106 10.98 1.15 0.56
N TYR A 107 11.26 2.37 0.06
CA TYR A 107 12.61 2.77 -0.33
C TYR A 107 13.61 2.71 0.82
N GLU A 108 13.29 3.29 1.97
CA GLU A 108 14.18 3.31 3.13
C GLU A 108 14.46 1.90 3.67
N LEU A 109 13.44 1.01 3.67
CA LEU A 109 13.62 -0.38 4.04
C LEU A 109 14.56 -1.11 3.08
N LEU A 110 14.31 -1.00 1.77
CA LEU A 110 15.00 -1.80 0.75
C LEU A 110 16.39 -1.26 0.40
N ALA A 111 16.56 0.07 0.40
CA ALA A 111 17.82 0.71 0.01
C ALA A 111 18.73 1.03 1.20
N GLU A 112 18.18 1.30 2.36
CA GLU A 112 18.91 1.78 3.54
C GLU A 112 18.86 0.84 4.74
N GLY A 113 18.06 -0.25 4.66
CA GLY A 113 17.89 -1.23 5.74
C GLY A 113 17.21 -0.65 6.99
N LYS A 114 16.38 0.37 6.85
CA LYS A 114 15.65 0.99 7.96
C LYS A 114 14.36 0.22 8.26
N TYR A 115 14.30 -0.36 9.45
CA TYR A 115 13.15 -1.15 9.93
C TYR A 115 12.20 -0.36 10.85
N ASP A 116 12.50 0.90 11.14
CA ASP A 116 11.73 1.82 11.99
C ASP A 116 10.88 2.83 11.19
N SER A 117 10.66 2.56 9.90
CA SER A 117 9.84 3.40 9.05
C SER A 117 8.33 3.19 9.28
N LEU A 118 7.53 4.22 8.97
CA LEU A 118 6.06 4.14 9.05
C LEU A 118 5.49 2.99 8.19
N ALA A 119 6.09 2.71 7.03
CA ALA A 119 5.65 1.61 6.17
C ALA A 119 5.84 0.24 6.85
N VAL A 120 6.95 0.05 7.55
CA VAL A 120 7.20 -1.19 8.31
C VAL A 120 6.24 -1.31 9.49
N GLU A 121 5.98 -0.22 10.23
CA GLU A 121 5.01 -0.20 11.32
C GLU A 121 3.61 -0.60 10.82
N LYS A 122 3.13 0.04 9.75
CA LYS A 122 1.81 -0.24 9.17
C LYS A 122 1.70 -1.66 8.63
N LEU A 123 2.77 -2.17 7.99
CA LEU A 123 2.80 -3.54 7.48
C LEU A 123 2.72 -4.57 8.61
N ASN A 124 3.46 -4.38 9.69
CA ASN A 124 3.40 -5.26 10.87
C ASN A 124 2.02 -5.23 11.52
N LYS A 125 1.43 -4.03 11.67
CA LYS A 125 0.07 -3.89 12.20
C LYS A 125 -0.95 -4.58 11.31
N PHE A 126 -0.84 -4.44 9.99
CA PHE A 126 -1.70 -5.13 9.03
C PHE A 126 -1.64 -6.65 9.19
N VAL A 127 -0.45 -7.24 9.31
CA VAL A 127 -0.29 -8.69 9.52
C VAL A 127 -0.95 -9.14 10.83
N GLU A 128 -0.78 -8.37 11.90
CA GLU A 128 -1.42 -8.64 13.20
C GLU A 128 -2.94 -8.63 13.08
N ASP A 129 -3.52 -7.61 12.43
CA ASP A 129 -4.96 -7.45 12.28
C ASP A 129 -5.53 -8.51 11.32
N LEU A 130 -4.80 -8.87 10.27
CA LEU A 130 -5.16 -9.97 9.37
C LEU A 130 -5.24 -11.31 10.14
N ALA A 131 -4.24 -11.62 10.94
CA ALA A 131 -4.25 -12.86 11.74
C ALA A 131 -5.44 -12.91 12.70
N LYS A 132 -5.77 -11.79 13.35
CA LYS A 132 -6.97 -11.67 14.21
C LYS A 132 -8.27 -11.86 13.42
N ASP A 133 -8.40 -11.27 12.24
CA ASP A 133 -9.60 -11.42 11.40
C ASP A 133 -9.74 -12.87 10.92
N MET A 134 -8.66 -13.53 10.52
CA MET A 134 -8.68 -14.94 10.11
C MET A 134 -9.05 -15.87 11.27
N GLN A 135 -8.52 -15.64 12.45
CA GLN A 135 -8.87 -16.41 13.66
C GLN A 135 -10.35 -16.22 14.03
N ALA A 136 -10.85 -14.99 14.00
CA ALA A 136 -12.25 -14.67 14.29
C ALA A 136 -13.23 -15.32 13.29
N ARG A 137 -12.75 -15.61 12.07
CA ARG A 137 -13.53 -16.28 11.01
C ARG A 137 -13.35 -17.80 10.99
N GLY A 138 -12.73 -18.37 12.02
CA GLY A 138 -12.64 -19.81 12.24
C GLY A 138 -11.56 -20.53 11.44
N VAL A 139 -10.46 -19.86 11.08
CA VAL A 139 -9.27 -20.58 10.60
C VAL A 139 -8.70 -21.39 11.75
N ASP A 140 -8.69 -22.72 11.59
CA ASP A 140 -8.25 -23.69 12.60
C ASP A 140 -6.73 -23.96 12.45
N LEU A 141 -5.92 -22.98 12.83
CA LEU A 141 -4.46 -23.07 12.95
C LEU A 141 -4.04 -22.61 14.34
N ASP A 142 -2.93 -23.16 14.83
CA ASP A 142 -2.28 -22.59 16.01
C ASP A 142 -1.98 -21.09 15.79
N PRO A 143 -2.14 -20.23 16.82
CA PRO A 143 -1.93 -18.79 16.64
C PRO A 143 -0.58 -18.39 16.05
N GLN A 144 0.49 -19.14 16.38
CA GLN A 144 1.82 -18.88 15.84
C GLN A 144 1.93 -19.33 14.37
N GLU A 145 1.33 -20.47 14.02
CA GLU A 145 1.24 -20.94 12.63
C GLU A 145 0.42 -20.00 11.77
N LEU A 146 -0.71 -19.51 12.29
CA LEU A 146 -1.56 -18.53 11.59
C LEU A 146 -0.80 -17.22 11.33
N GLN A 147 -0.07 -16.71 12.33
CA GLN A 147 0.75 -15.52 12.17
C GLN A 147 1.84 -15.72 11.11
N LEU A 148 2.51 -16.88 11.12
CA LEU A 148 3.51 -17.23 10.12
C LEU A 148 2.91 -17.31 8.72
N ALA A 149 1.74 -17.92 8.56
CA ALA A 149 1.01 -17.97 7.28
C ALA A 149 0.69 -16.56 6.77
N CYS A 150 0.18 -15.67 7.63
CA CYS A 150 -0.09 -14.28 7.27
C CYS A 150 1.19 -13.53 6.85
N VAL A 151 2.32 -13.75 7.53
CA VAL A 151 3.63 -13.19 7.14
C VAL A 151 4.06 -13.70 5.77
N GLN A 152 3.94 -15.01 5.52
CA GLN A 152 4.34 -15.62 4.24
C GLN A 152 3.49 -15.08 3.07
N ILE A 153 2.17 -14.97 3.24
CA ILE A 153 1.27 -14.41 2.24
C ILE A 153 1.64 -12.95 1.98
N THR A 154 1.76 -12.14 3.03
CA THR A 154 2.05 -10.72 2.95
C THR A 154 3.39 -10.46 2.27
N THR A 155 4.44 -11.19 2.63
CA THR A 155 5.78 -11.06 2.04
C THR A 155 5.76 -11.41 0.55
N THR A 156 5.07 -12.50 0.18
CA THR A 156 4.93 -12.93 -1.22
C THR A 156 4.18 -11.87 -2.04
N VAL A 157 3.08 -11.36 -1.51
CA VAL A 157 2.28 -10.31 -2.16
C VAL A 157 3.06 -9.00 -2.26
N LEU A 158 3.75 -8.59 -1.21
CA LEU A 158 4.58 -7.38 -1.23
C LEU A 158 5.65 -7.45 -2.32
N MET A 159 6.36 -8.57 -2.44
CA MET A 159 7.36 -8.76 -3.52
C MET A 159 6.70 -8.72 -4.90
N THR A 160 5.51 -9.29 -5.03
CA THR A 160 4.74 -9.27 -6.28
C THR A 160 4.35 -7.83 -6.68
N ILE A 161 3.98 -6.97 -5.72
CA ILE A 161 3.67 -5.56 -5.97
C ILE A 161 4.92 -4.75 -6.32
N LEU A 162 6.03 -4.98 -5.62
CA LEU A 162 7.28 -4.25 -5.84
C LEU A 162 7.96 -4.60 -7.16
N ALA A 163 7.80 -5.85 -7.63
CA ALA A 163 8.40 -6.37 -8.85
C ALA A 163 7.41 -7.16 -9.74
N PRO A 164 6.31 -6.55 -10.21
CA PRO A 164 5.18 -7.26 -10.82
C PRO A 164 5.53 -7.99 -12.13
N ARG A 165 6.61 -7.61 -12.79
CA ARG A 165 7.08 -8.20 -14.04
C ARG A 165 8.26 -9.13 -13.87
N LEU A 166 8.65 -9.48 -12.64
CA LEU A 166 9.85 -10.27 -12.36
C LEU A 166 9.87 -11.61 -13.14
N PHE A 167 8.72 -12.26 -13.26
CA PHE A 167 8.59 -13.55 -13.92
C PHE A 167 7.83 -13.51 -15.25
N ALA A 168 7.32 -12.33 -15.66
CA ALA A 168 6.48 -12.20 -16.84
C ALA A 168 7.19 -12.60 -18.13
N ALA A 169 8.43 -12.14 -18.33
CA ALA A 169 9.20 -12.40 -19.55
C ALA A 169 9.59 -13.87 -19.70
N GLN A 170 9.92 -14.56 -18.60
CA GLN A 170 10.44 -15.93 -18.64
C GLN A 170 9.32 -16.98 -18.56
N PHE A 171 8.27 -16.73 -17.79
CA PHE A 171 7.24 -17.72 -17.48
C PHE A 171 5.85 -17.32 -17.95
N GLY A 172 5.68 -16.14 -18.55
CA GLY A 172 4.36 -15.63 -18.96
C GLY A 172 3.43 -15.32 -17.78
N ILE A 173 3.96 -15.20 -16.56
CA ILE A 173 3.18 -14.89 -15.36
C ILE A 173 3.10 -13.38 -15.21
N ASP A 174 2.01 -12.79 -15.67
CA ASP A 174 1.73 -11.35 -15.53
C ASP A 174 0.65 -11.14 -14.46
N ILE A 175 1.06 -10.59 -13.33
CA ILE A 175 0.15 -10.27 -12.21
C ILE A 175 -0.77 -9.07 -12.54
N GLY A 176 -0.45 -8.29 -13.56
CA GLY A 176 -1.34 -7.27 -14.10
C GLY A 176 -2.61 -7.87 -14.73
N ASP A 177 -2.52 -9.09 -15.29
CA ASP A 177 -3.69 -9.83 -15.76
C ASP A 177 -4.56 -10.29 -14.57
N GLU A 178 -5.85 -9.95 -14.62
CA GLU A 178 -6.79 -10.22 -13.52
C GLU A 178 -6.89 -11.71 -13.18
N LYS A 179 -7.04 -12.56 -14.19
CA LYS A 179 -7.18 -14.01 -14.00
C LYS A 179 -5.93 -14.63 -13.40
N THR A 180 -4.76 -14.21 -13.87
CA THR A 180 -3.46 -14.65 -13.34
C THR A 180 -3.30 -14.21 -11.90
N ARG A 181 -3.61 -12.96 -11.58
CA ARG A 181 -3.55 -12.39 -10.23
C ARG A 181 -4.47 -13.14 -9.28
N GLN A 182 -5.75 -13.28 -9.63
CA GLN A 182 -6.73 -13.99 -8.79
C GLN A 182 -6.31 -15.44 -8.54
N GLY A 183 -5.90 -16.17 -9.57
CA GLY A 183 -5.44 -17.55 -9.43
C GLY A 183 -4.14 -17.68 -8.63
N PHE A 184 -3.25 -16.69 -8.68
CA PHE A 184 -2.03 -16.63 -7.87
C PHE A 184 -2.36 -16.46 -6.39
N VAL A 185 -3.18 -15.47 -6.06
CA VAL A 185 -3.58 -15.17 -4.67
C VAL A 185 -4.39 -16.32 -4.09
N GLN A 186 -5.36 -16.85 -4.82
CA GLN A 186 -6.18 -17.96 -4.36
C GLN A 186 -5.33 -19.18 -3.98
N ARG A 187 -4.42 -19.61 -4.86
CA ARG A 187 -3.53 -20.76 -4.58
C ARG A 187 -2.61 -20.50 -3.40
N LEU A 188 -2.13 -19.27 -3.23
CA LEU A 188 -1.28 -18.91 -2.10
C LEU A 188 -2.04 -19.03 -0.77
N VAL A 189 -3.24 -18.46 -0.71
CA VAL A 189 -4.11 -18.51 0.46
C VAL A 189 -4.56 -19.94 0.79
N GLU A 190 -5.03 -20.71 -0.21
CA GLU A 190 -5.48 -22.09 -0.01
C GLU A 190 -4.40 -23.04 0.53
N ARG A 191 -3.13 -22.74 0.27
CA ARG A 191 -2.02 -23.58 0.76
C ARG A 191 -1.53 -23.21 2.14
N LEU A 192 -1.76 -21.99 2.57
CA LEU A 192 -1.20 -21.49 3.83
C LEU A 192 -2.26 -21.35 4.93
N LEU A 193 -3.52 -21.14 4.57
CA LEU A 193 -4.66 -21.08 5.48
C LEU A 193 -5.60 -22.27 5.28
#